data_645b16ae46826b36ba8e584e76d0469f
#
_entry.id   645b16ae46826b36ba8e584e76d0469f
#
_cell.length_a   1.000
_cell.length_b   1.000
_cell.length_c   1.000
_cell.angle_alpha   90.00
_cell.angle_beta   90.00
_cell.angle_gamma   90.00
#
_symmetry.space_group_name_H-M   'P 1'
#
loop_
_entity.id
_entity.type
_entity.pdbx_description
1 polymer ?
#
loop_
_entity_poly.entity_id
_entity_poly.type
_entity_poly.pdbx_seq_one_letter_code
_entity_poly.pdbx_strand_id
1 'polypeptide(L)'
;MTKEAAVASSAPAAASRTPAWYLIAILAYAPAVLYVDGRLESAWPWEYVIGAVTLAVLALWSTKLAPRDRLQVWLCVVVATGWEYLGSQVWGGYHYRFGAIPTFVPFGHGLVYVFAFSLAATPFVARHERAVAYGALAVACAWAVAGVTVLPGFTHRIDWHGFYWLPLFAAAILFGPRKALFAGIFIAVTDLELAGTLFGAWTWLPKTPWFHVTSGNPPSAVAGGYAVIDGSVLLLVALLTSLGGRAVRATSLAGSSSASPAPSAAGARRASARR
;
A
#
# COMPACT_ATOMS: atom_id res chain seq x y z
N MET A 1 35.59 0.29 13.91
CA MET A 1 34.48 0.91 14.69
C MET A 1 33.42 1.36 13.72
N THR A 2 32.49 0.48 13.39
CA THR A 2 31.37 0.70 12.46
C THR A 2 30.22 1.31 13.25
N LYS A 3 29.86 2.57 12.92
CA LYS A 3 28.67 3.24 13.44
C LYS A 3 27.43 2.56 12.84
N GLU A 4 26.80 1.69 13.60
CA GLU A 4 25.41 1.30 13.39
C GLU A 4 24.55 2.56 13.38
N ALA A 5 24.02 2.87 12.21
CA ALA A 5 22.97 3.88 12.08
C ALA A 5 21.72 3.31 12.75
N ALA A 6 21.51 3.68 14.01
CA ALA A 6 20.29 3.42 14.74
C ALA A 6 19.13 4.01 13.93
N VAL A 7 18.37 3.13 13.27
CA VAL A 7 17.03 3.46 12.78
C VAL A 7 16.22 3.78 14.03
N ALA A 8 16.07 5.07 14.30
CA ALA A 8 15.26 5.55 15.39
C ALA A 8 13.84 4.99 15.20
N SER A 9 13.53 3.96 15.99
CA SER A 9 12.17 3.50 16.22
C SER A 9 11.44 4.70 16.85
N SER A 10 10.72 5.45 16.02
CA SER A 10 9.79 6.45 16.54
C SER A 10 8.80 5.71 17.43
N ALA A 11 8.77 6.08 18.71
CA ALA A 11 7.77 5.59 19.65
C ALA A 11 6.38 5.65 18.99
N PRO A 12 5.53 4.64 19.17
CA PRO A 12 4.19 4.65 18.60
C PRO A 12 3.49 5.91 19.10
N ALA A 13 3.12 6.79 18.16
CA ALA A 13 2.21 7.91 18.47
C ALA A 13 1.03 7.31 19.23
N ALA A 14 0.61 7.96 20.30
CA ALA A 14 -0.40 7.49 21.22
C ALA A 14 -1.51 6.76 20.47
N ALA A 15 -1.65 5.45 20.72
CA ALA A 15 -2.52 4.56 19.96
C ALA A 15 -3.94 5.15 20.01
N SER A 16 -4.34 5.85 18.96
CA SER A 16 -5.71 6.30 18.81
C SER A 16 -6.53 5.01 18.77
N ARG A 17 -7.48 4.90 19.69
CA ARG A 17 -8.36 3.72 19.74
C ARG A 17 -9.23 3.76 18.48
N THR A 18 -8.72 3.18 17.39
CA THR A 18 -9.51 3.01 16.18
C THR A 18 -10.69 2.13 16.55
N PRO A 19 -11.93 2.64 16.55
CA PRO A 19 -13.08 1.84 16.95
C PRO A 19 -13.32 0.73 15.92
N ALA A 20 -13.79 -0.43 16.39
CA ALA A 20 -14.03 -1.59 15.53
C ALA A 20 -14.99 -1.28 14.38
N TRP A 21 -16.03 -0.45 14.62
CA TRP A 21 -16.98 -0.05 13.57
C TRP A 21 -16.29 0.65 12.39
N TYR A 22 -15.21 1.40 12.64
CA TYR A 22 -14.47 2.08 11.58
C TYR A 22 -13.77 1.09 10.64
N LEU A 23 -13.13 0.06 11.20
CA LEU A 23 -12.52 -1.02 10.40
C LEU A 23 -13.56 -1.78 9.60
N ILE A 24 -14.71 -2.09 10.23
CA ILE A 24 -15.83 -2.74 9.55
C ILE A 24 -16.37 -1.86 8.42
N ALA A 25 -16.50 -0.56 8.64
CA ALA A 25 -16.98 0.38 7.63
C ALA A 25 -16.05 0.45 6.41
N ILE A 26 -14.73 0.49 6.63
CA ILE A 26 -13.76 0.48 5.51
C ILE A 26 -13.85 -0.84 4.75
N LEU A 27 -13.86 -1.97 5.46
CA LEU A 27 -13.91 -3.29 4.83
C LEU A 27 -15.23 -3.52 4.08
N ALA A 28 -16.36 -3.08 4.62
CA ALA A 28 -17.67 -3.20 3.97
C ALA A 28 -17.85 -2.23 2.78
N TYR A 29 -17.05 -1.16 2.70
CA TYR A 29 -17.15 -0.18 1.63
C TYR A 29 -16.84 -0.79 0.26
N ALA A 30 -15.77 -1.59 0.15
CA ALA A 30 -15.37 -2.20 -1.12
C ALA A 30 -16.45 -3.15 -1.68
N PRO A 31 -16.98 -4.15 -0.93
CA PRO A 31 -18.09 -4.98 -1.40
C PRO A 31 -19.34 -4.17 -1.78
N ALA A 32 -19.66 -3.11 -1.03
CA ALA A 32 -20.82 -2.27 -1.35
C ALA A 32 -20.65 -1.54 -2.69
N VAL A 33 -19.49 -0.94 -2.92
CA VAL A 33 -19.15 -0.28 -4.20
C VAL A 33 -19.18 -1.28 -5.35
N LEU A 34 -18.54 -2.43 -5.17
CA LEU A 34 -18.44 -3.47 -6.20
C LEU A 34 -19.80 -4.11 -6.51
N TYR A 35 -20.68 -4.23 -5.51
CA TYR A 35 -22.05 -4.65 -5.73
C TYR A 35 -22.81 -3.65 -6.60
N VAL A 36 -22.68 -2.34 -6.32
CA VAL A 36 -23.29 -1.29 -7.13
C VAL A 36 -22.74 -1.30 -8.54
N ASP A 37 -21.41 -1.30 -8.70
CA ASP A 37 -20.73 -1.37 -9.99
C ASP A 37 -21.19 -2.59 -10.82
N GLY A 38 -21.28 -3.76 -10.17
CA GLY A 38 -21.77 -5.00 -10.80
C GLY A 38 -23.22 -4.93 -11.33
N ARG A 39 -24.01 -3.90 -10.97
CA ARG A 39 -25.39 -3.69 -11.43
C ARG A 39 -25.51 -2.58 -12.48
N LEU A 40 -24.43 -1.88 -12.80
CA LEU A 40 -24.45 -0.82 -13.82
C LEU A 40 -24.61 -1.43 -15.21
N GLU A 41 -25.36 -0.73 -16.06
CA GLU A 41 -25.51 -1.07 -17.48
C GLU A 41 -24.43 -0.43 -18.35
N SER A 42 -23.82 0.67 -17.85
CA SER A 42 -22.75 1.40 -18.54
C SER A 42 -21.79 2.06 -17.54
N ALA A 43 -20.53 2.25 -17.96
CA ALA A 43 -19.54 2.96 -17.15
C ALA A 43 -19.92 4.44 -16.93
N TRP A 44 -20.38 5.12 -17.99
CA TRP A 44 -20.75 6.53 -17.94
C TRP A 44 -22.23 6.71 -17.56
N PRO A 45 -22.56 7.63 -16.62
CA PRO A 45 -21.65 8.47 -15.82
C PRO A 45 -21.28 7.83 -14.47
N TRP A 46 -21.78 6.64 -14.17
CA TRP A 46 -21.85 6.09 -12.81
C TRP A 46 -20.49 5.72 -12.23
N GLU A 47 -19.58 5.14 -13.00
CA GLU A 47 -18.24 4.84 -12.49
C GLU A 47 -17.50 6.12 -12.07
N TYR A 48 -17.75 7.26 -12.74
CA TYR A 48 -17.18 8.54 -12.34
C TYR A 48 -17.77 9.07 -11.04
N VAL A 49 -19.08 8.89 -10.84
CA VAL A 49 -19.72 9.22 -9.56
C VAL A 49 -19.17 8.36 -8.44
N ILE A 50 -19.07 7.04 -8.64
CA ILE A 50 -18.49 6.12 -7.67
C ILE A 50 -17.01 6.49 -7.40
N GLY A 51 -16.24 6.82 -8.43
CA GLY A 51 -14.87 7.29 -8.32
C GLY A 51 -14.73 8.55 -7.47
N ALA A 52 -15.58 9.55 -7.70
CA ALA A 52 -15.59 10.79 -6.93
C ALA A 52 -15.97 10.55 -5.45
N VAL A 53 -16.96 9.68 -5.20
CA VAL A 53 -17.33 9.28 -3.83
C VAL A 53 -16.18 8.52 -3.16
N THR A 54 -15.54 7.58 -3.86
CA THR A 54 -14.40 6.81 -3.32
C THR A 54 -13.21 7.71 -3.00
N LEU A 55 -12.93 8.71 -3.86
CA LEU A 55 -11.92 9.73 -3.59
C LEU A 55 -12.25 10.54 -2.33
N ALA A 56 -13.50 10.99 -2.18
CA ALA A 56 -13.93 11.75 -1.01
C ALA A 56 -13.81 10.91 0.29
N VAL A 57 -14.22 9.64 0.24
CA VAL A 57 -14.08 8.69 1.36
C VAL A 57 -12.61 8.49 1.71
N LEU A 58 -11.74 8.25 0.71
CA LEU A 58 -10.31 8.11 0.91
C LEU A 58 -9.70 9.38 1.53
N ALA A 59 -10.04 10.55 0.99
CA ALA A 59 -9.56 11.83 1.50
C ALA A 59 -9.94 12.01 2.98
N LEU A 60 -11.21 11.77 3.32
CA LEU A 60 -11.73 11.87 4.69
C LEU A 60 -11.05 10.87 5.63
N TRP A 61 -10.98 9.60 5.25
CA TRP A 61 -10.48 8.55 6.13
C TRP A 61 -8.96 8.59 6.29
N SER A 62 -8.22 8.98 5.26
CA SER A 62 -6.76 9.15 5.36
C SER A 62 -6.35 10.24 6.35
N THR A 63 -7.22 11.22 6.66
CA THR A 63 -6.94 12.24 7.68
C THR A 63 -6.74 11.67 9.09
N LYS A 64 -7.26 10.48 9.36
CA LYS A 64 -7.12 9.78 10.65
C LYS A 64 -5.73 9.16 10.83
N LEU A 65 -4.96 9.05 9.77
CA LEU A 65 -3.62 8.47 9.80
C LEU A 65 -2.55 9.52 10.16
N ALA A 66 -1.43 9.04 10.69
CA ALA A 66 -0.24 9.88 10.85
C ALA A 66 0.22 10.45 9.49
N PRO A 67 0.85 11.64 9.44
CA PRO A 67 1.21 12.28 8.18
C PRO A 67 2.05 11.41 7.24
N ARG A 68 2.98 10.60 7.80
CA ARG A 68 3.82 9.68 7.04
C ARG A 68 3.01 8.54 6.41
N ASP A 69 2.11 7.93 7.18
CA ASP A 69 1.26 6.83 6.69
C ASP A 69 0.25 7.34 5.67
N ARG A 70 -0.29 8.54 5.89
CA ARG A 70 -1.14 9.23 4.90
C ARG A 70 -0.40 9.51 3.58
N LEU A 71 0.86 9.98 3.64
CA LEU A 71 1.68 10.12 2.43
C LEU A 71 1.84 8.78 1.71
N GLN A 72 2.11 7.71 2.45
CA GLN A 72 2.25 6.36 1.88
C GLN A 72 0.94 5.89 1.21
N VAL A 73 -0.24 6.19 1.79
CA VAL A 73 -1.55 5.92 1.17
C VAL A 73 -1.67 6.61 -0.19
N TRP A 74 -1.34 7.90 -0.28
CA TRP A 74 -1.47 8.64 -1.55
C TRP A 74 -0.41 8.22 -2.59
N LEU A 75 0.78 7.85 -2.17
CA LEU A 75 1.79 7.25 -3.05
C LEU A 75 1.35 5.88 -3.55
N CYS A 76 0.68 5.08 -2.70
CA CYS A 76 0.08 3.83 -3.12
C CYS A 76 -0.96 4.03 -4.24
N VAL A 77 -1.83 5.03 -4.14
CA VAL A 77 -2.79 5.35 -5.23
C VAL A 77 -2.08 5.49 -6.57
N VAL A 78 -0.98 6.26 -6.61
CA VAL A 78 -0.22 6.49 -7.85
C VAL A 78 0.45 5.21 -8.36
N VAL A 79 1.18 4.52 -7.47
CA VAL A 79 1.94 3.31 -7.81
C VAL A 79 1.01 2.17 -8.20
N ALA A 80 -0.06 1.95 -7.45
CA ALA A 80 -1.05 0.91 -7.74
C ALA A 80 -1.77 1.17 -9.06
N THR A 81 -2.11 2.43 -9.40
CA THR A 81 -2.68 2.77 -10.71
C THR A 81 -1.74 2.33 -11.85
N GLY A 82 -0.43 2.53 -11.69
CA GLY A 82 0.55 2.04 -12.66
C GLY A 82 0.54 0.51 -12.78
N TRP A 83 0.51 -0.20 -11.66
CA TRP A 83 0.43 -1.66 -11.65
C TRP A 83 -0.89 -2.19 -12.21
N GLU A 84 -2.02 -1.51 -11.94
CA GLU A 84 -3.32 -1.83 -12.55
C GLU A 84 -3.29 -1.70 -14.07
N TYR A 85 -2.71 -0.61 -14.57
CA TYR A 85 -2.54 -0.44 -16.00
C TYR A 85 -1.67 -1.53 -16.62
N LEU A 86 -0.55 -1.85 -15.98
CA LEU A 86 0.32 -2.94 -16.43
C LEU A 86 -0.39 -4.31 -16.37
N GLY A 87 -1.13 -4.60 -15.31
CA GLY A 87 -1.80 -5.88 -15.09
C GLY A 87 -3.00 -6.10 -16.02
N SER A 88 -3.86 -5.09 -16.17
CA SER A 88 -5.11 -5.22 -16.91
C SER A 88 -5.00 -4.81 -18.37
N GLN A 89 -4.26 -3.74 -18.71
CA GLN A 89 -4.23 -3.20 -20.06
C GLN A 89 -3.02 -3.65 -20.88
N VAL A 90 -1.85 -3.84 -20.26
CA VAL A 90 -0.63 -4.26 -20.95
C VAL A 90 -0.46 -5.77 -20.93
N TRP A 91 -0.48 -6.36 -19.74
CA TRP A 91 -0.38 -7.81 -19.58
C TRP A 91 -1.69 -8.53 -19.90
N GLY A 92 -2.85 -7.93 -19.53
CA GLY A 92 -4.17 -8.49 -19.80
C GLY A 92 -4.49 -9.73 -18.96
N GLY A 93 -3.97 -9.84 -17.75
CA GLY A 93 -4.20 -10.98 -16.85
C GLY A 93 -5.63 -11.06 -16.31
N TYR A 94 -6.33 -9.92 -16.30
CA TYR A 94 -7.74 -9.77 -15.95
C TYR A 94 -8.35 -8.62 -16.71
N HIS A 95 -9.67 -8.61 -16.81
CA HIS A 95 -10.42 -7.59 -17.53
C HIS A 95 -11.51 -7.01 -16.63
N TYR A 96 -11.61 -5.69 -16.63
CA TYR A 96 -12.72 -4.97 -16.04
C TYR A 96 -13.98 -5.10 -16.89
N ARG A 97 -15.15 -5.04 -16.25
CA ARG A 97 -16.46 -5.23 -16.86
C ARG A 97 -16.68 -4.37 -18.11
N PHE A 98 -16.27 -3.11 -18.09
CA PHE A 98 -16.41 -2.18 -19.23
C PHE A 98 -15.12 -1.97 -20.01
N GLY A 99 -14.11 -2.81 -19.80
CA GLY A 99 -12.84 -2.82 -20.51
C GLY A 99 -11.79 -1.85 -20.00
N ALA A 100 -12.18 -0.64 -19.57
CA ALA A 100 -11.28 0.32 -18.95
C ALA A 100 -11.18 0.10 -17.43
N ILE A 101 -10.09 0.60 -16.82
CA ILE A 101 -9.94 0.62 -15.37
C ILE A 101 -10.99 1.57 -14.78
N PRO A 102 -11.91 1.10 -13.91
CA PRO A 102 -12.89 1.97 -13.28
C PRO A 102 -12.24 3.07 -12.44
N THR A 103 -12.81 4.27 -12.47
CA THR A 103 -12.22 5.43 -11.79
C THR A 103 -12.12 5.31 -10.28
N PHE A 104 -12.88 4.41 -9.66
CA PHE A 104 -12.81 4.14 -8.22
C PHE A 104 -11.63 3.21 -7.82
N VAL A 105 -11.09 2.42 -8.75
CA VAL A 105 -10.05 1.42 -8.46
C VAL A 105 -8.78 2.05 -7.88
N PRO A 106 -8.20 3.13 -8.46
CA PRO A 106 -7.04 3.81 -7.87
C PRO A 106 -7.25 4.21 -6.41
N PHE A 107 -8.41 4.76 -6.08
CA PHE A 107 -8.74 5.20 -4.73
C PHE A 107 -9.07 4.03 -3.80
N GLY A 108 -9.60 2.95 -4.34
CA GLY A 108 -9.81 1.68 -3.63
C GLY A 108 -8.49 1.11 -3.08
N HIS A 109 -7.40 1.16 -3.84
CA HIS A 109 -6.07 0.78 -3.36
C HIS A 109 -5.62 1.63 -2.16
N GLY A 110 -5.91 2.94 -2.20
CA GLY A 110 -5.67 3.80 -1.04
C GLY A 110 -6.45 3.35 0.19
N LEU A 111 -7.71 2.92 0.03
CA LEU A 111 -8.54 2.42 1.14
C LEU A 111 -8.03 1.11 1.72
N VAL A 112 -7.47 0.20 0.90
CA VAL A 112 -6.77 -1.01 1.38
C VAL A 112 -5.67 -0.62 2.38
N TYR A 113 -4.88 0.39 2.06
CA TYR A 113 -3.83 0.88 2.96
C TYR A 113 -4.38 1.58 4.19
N VAL A 114 -5.45 2.39 4.06
CA VAL A 114 -6.11 3.01 5.22
C VAL A 114 -6.59 1.94 6.19
N PHE A 115 -7.21 0.86 5.69
CA PHE A 115 -7.62 -0.28 6.51
C PHE A 115 -6.41 -0.93 7.19
N ALA A 116 -5.38 -1.27 6.43
CA ALA A 116 -4.21 -2.00 6.92
C ALA A 116 -3.45 -1.21 8.00
N PHE A 117 -3.23 0.09 7.82
CA PHE A 117 -2.64 0.96 8.85
C PHE A 117 -3.53 1.06 10.09
N SER A 118 -4.83 1.24 9.89
CA SER A 118 -5.79 1.36 10.99
C SER A 118 -5.89 0.07 11.80
N LEU A 119 -5.88 -1.09 11.13
CA LEU A 119 -5.86 -2.41 11.76
C LEU A 119 -4.57 -2.62 12.56
N ALA A 120 -3.42 -2.34 11.94
CA ALA A 120 -2.11 -2.48 12.59
C ALA A 120 -1.97 -1.59 13.84
N ALA A 121 -2.61 -0.43 13.85
CA ALA A 121 -2.61 0.50 14.99
C ALA A 121 -3.55 0.07 16.14
N THR A 122 -4.39 -0.96 15.97
CA THR A 122 -5.25 -1.43 17.05
C THR A 122 -4.42 -2.07 18.17
N PRO A 123 -4.79 -1.87 19.46
CA PRO A 123 -4.04 -2.44 20.58
C PRO A 123 -3.94 -3.96 20.54
N PHE A 124 -4.98 -4.63 20.04
CA PHE A 124 -4.98 -6.08 19.88
C PHE A 124 -3.93 -6.54 18.87
N VAL A 125 -3.95 -5.97 17.65
CA VAL A 125 -3.02 -6.35 16.58
C VAL A 125 -1.58 -5.95 16.93
N ALA A 126 -1.37 -4.76 17.49
CA ALA A 126 -0.05 -4.32 17.94
C ALA A 126 0.57 -5.27 18.98
N ARG A 127 -0.26 -5.82 19.89
CA ARG A 127 0.18 -6.80 20.90
C ARG A 127 0.43 -8.19 20.32
N HIS A 128 -0.33 -8.58 19.30
CA HIS A 128 -0.33 -9.94 18.73
C HIS A 128 0.13 -9.94 17.25
N GLU A 129 0.99 -9.00 16.87
CA GLU A 129 1.40 -8.78 15.48
C GLU A 129 1.81 -10.07 14.77
N ARG A 130 2.69 -10.87 15.40
CA ARG A 130 3.17 -12.14 14.81
C ARG A 130 2.05 -13.15 14.63
N ALA A 131 1.16 -13.29 15.62
CA ALA A 131 0.06 -14.24 15.56
C ALA A 131 -0.92 -13.87 14.43
N VAL A 132 -1.27 -12.58 14.30
CA VAL A 132 -2.12 -12.08 13.22
C VAL A 132 -1.46 -12.28 11.85
N ALA A 133 -0.18 -11.94 11.73
CA ALA A 133 0.55 -12.08 10.47
C ALA A 133 0.70 -13.55 10.04
N TYR A 134 1.08 -14.43 10.97
CA TYR A 134 1.20 -15.85 10.65
C TYR A 134 -0.17 -16.53 10.44
N GLY A 135 -1.23 -16.05 11.11
CA GLY A 135 -2.60 -16.45 10.83
C GLY A 135 -3.01 -16.10 9.39
N ALA A 136 -2.73 -14.87 8.94
CA ALA A 136 -2.96 -14.45 7.57
C ALA A 136 -2.17 -15.31 6.56
N LEU A 137 -0.90 -15.60 6.85
CA LEU A 137 -0.08 -16.48 6.02
C LEU A 137 -0.64 -17.91 5.97
N ALA A 138 -1.08 -18.46 7.10
CA ALA A 138 -1.68 -19.78 7.14
C ALA A 138 -2.96 -19.87 6.29
N VAL A 139 -3.81 -18.83 6.34
CA VAL A 139 -5.00 -18.74 5.49
C VAL A 139 -4.61 -18.64 4.01
N ALA A 140 -3.62 -17.83 3.66
CA ALA A 140 -3.13 -17.72 2.28
C ALA A 140 -2.57 -19.06 1.78
N CYS A 141 -1.78 -19.77 2.60
CA CYS A 141 -1.28 -21.10 2.28
C CYS A 141 -2.40 -22.11 2.07
N ALA A 142 -3.38 -22.14 2.99
CA ALA A 142 -4.52 -23.05 2.89
C ALA A 142 -5.34 -22.79 1.62
N TRP A 143 -5.58 -21.51 1.30
CA TRP A 143 -6.30 -21.13 0.08
C TRP A 143 -5.52 -21.49 -1.19
N ALA A 144 -4.21 -21.18 -1.24
CA ALA A 144 -3.37 -21.50 -2.37
C ALA A 144 -3.30 -23.05 -2.63
N VAL A 145 -3.14 -23.84 -1.56
CA VAL A 145 -3.19 -25.31 -1.66
C VAL A 145 -4.56 -25.80 -2.12
N ALA A 146 -5.64 -25.27 -1.51
CA ALA A 146 -7.00 -25.62 -1.92
C ALA A 146 -7.26 -25.24 -3.39
N GLY A 147 -6.72 -24.11 -3.86
CA GLY A 147 -6.85 -23.63 -5.24
C GLY A 147 -6.27 -24.57 -6.29
N VAL A 148 -5.24 -25.33 -5.93
CA VAL A 148 -4.65 -26.33 -6.85
C VAL A 148 -5.12 -27.76 -6.60
N THR A 149 -5.81 -28.04 -5.49
CA THR A 149 -6.23 -29.41 -5.11
C THR A 149 -7.74 -29.61 -5.07
N VAL A 150 -8.44 -28.91 -4.20
CA VAL A 150 -9.86 -29.13 -3.87
C VAL A 150 -10.78 -28.23 -4.68
N LEU A 151 -10.48 -26.92 -4.73
CA LEU A 151 -11.36 -25.93 -5.37
C LEU A 151 -11.58 -26.16 -6.87
N PRO A 152 -10.64 -26.75 -7.63
CA PRO A 152 -10.89 -27.07 -9.04
C PRO A 152 -12.14 -27.96 -9.28
N GLY A 153 -12.49 -28.80 -8.30
CA GLY A 153 -13.72 -29.62 -8.36
C GLY A 153 -15.02 -28.78 -8.36
N PHE A 154 -14.97 -27.54 -7.86
CA PHE A 154 -16.10 -26.61 -7.76
C PHE A 154 -16.02 -25.46 -8.76
N THR A 155 -14.81 -24.93 -8.98
CA THR A 155 -14.59 -23.74 -9.81
C THR A 155 -14.25 -24.09 -11.27
N HIS A 156 -13.92 -25.33 -11.56
CA HIS A 156 -13.39 -25.81 -12.85
C HIS A 156 -12.10 -25.07 -13.28
N ARG A 157 -11.38 -24.50 -12.31
CA ARG A 157 -10.12 -23.76 -12.52
C ARG A 157 -9.05 -24.22 -11.55
N ILE A 158 -7.88 -24.60 -12.05
CA ILE A 158 -6.70 -24.90 -11.22
C ILE A 158 -5.93 -23.59 -11.05
N ASP A 159 -5.64 -23.20 -9.80
CA ASP A 159 -5.07 -21.90 -9.49
C ASP A 159 -3.56 -21.94 -9.23
N TRP A 160 -2.78 -22.33 -10.24
CA TRP A 160 -1.32 -22.22 -10.16
C TRP A 160 -0.85 -20.76 -10.10
N HIS A 161 -1.56 -19.84 -10.73
CA HIS A 161 -1.22 -18.42 -10.70
C HIS A 161 -1.24 -17.86 -9.25
N GLY A 162 -2.31 -18.09 -8.51
CA GLY A 162 -2.38 -17.72 -7.10
C GLY A 162 -1.31 -18.41 -6.26
N PHE A 163 -1.04 -19.70 -6.53
CA PHE A 163 0.01 -20.43 -5.83
C PHE A 163 1.40 -19.80 -6.04
N TYR A 164 1.71 -19.30 -7.22
CA TYR A 164 3.00 -18.63 -7.50
C TYR A 164 3.14 -17.24 -6.85
N TRP A 165 2.06 -16.56 -6.48
CA TRP A 165 2.13 -15.34 -5.69
C TRP A 165 2.41 -15.58 -4.21
N LEU A 166 2.14 -16.78 -3.70
CA LEU A 166 2.30 -17.12 -2.29
C LEU A 166 3.73 -16.89 -1.75
N PRO A 167 4.84 -17.23 -2.45
CA PRO A 167 6.19 -16.96 -1.97
C PRO A 167 6.46 -15.49 -1.72
N LEU A 168 5.91 -14.56 -2.53
CA LEU A 168 6.08 -13.13 -2.33
C LEU A 168 5.36 -12.65 -1.07
N PHE A 169 4.12 -13.11 -0.86
CA PHE A 169 3.40 -12.81 0.37
C PHE A 169 4.09 -13.41 1.60
N ALA A 170 4.56 -14.66 1.51
CA ALA A 170 5.32 -15.31 2.57
C ALA A 170 6.60 -14.52 2.90
N ALA A 171 7.34 -14.07 1.90
CA ALA A 171 8.53 -13.25 2.10
C ALA A 171 8.20 -11.93 2.80
N ALA A 172 7.11 -11.25 2.41
CA ALA A 172 6.65 -10.02 3.06
C ALA A 172 6.31 -10.25 4.55
N ILE A 173 5.62 -11.35 4.88
CA ILE A 173 5.27 -11.70 6.27
C ILE A 173 6.51 -12.15 7.07
N LEU A 174 7.38 -12.98 6.51
CA LEU A 174 8.51 -13.56 7.25
C LEU A 174 9.63 -12.54 7.45
N PHE A 175 9.97 -11.78 6.44
CA PHE A 175 11.14 -10.90 6.39
C PHE A 175 10.78 -9.39 6.37
N GLY A 176 9.53 -9.05 6.07
CA GLY A 176 9.10 -7.64 6.01
C GLY A 176 9.12 -6.96 7.39
N PRO A 177 9.38 -5.64 7.43
CA PRO A 177 9.50 -4.87 8.66
C PRO A 177 8.15 -4.55 9.34
N ARG A 178 7.02 -4.71 8.64
CA ARG A 178 5.67 -4.33 9.08
C ARG A 178 4.68 -5.48 8.85
N LYS A 179 4.83 -6.55 9.61
CA LYS A 179 4.04 -7.78 9.45
C LYS A 179 2.54 -7.55 9.57
N ALA A 180 2.09 -6.73 10.54
CA ALA A 180 0.67 -6.39 10.71
C ALA A 180 0.09 -5.63 9.51
N LEU A 181 0.89 -4.77 8.87
CA LEU A 181 0.47 -4.05 7.67
C LEU A 181 0.18 -5.04 6.53
N PHE A 182 1.10 -5.95 6.24
CA PHE A 182 0.91 -6.97 5.19
C PHE A 182 -0.27 -7.90 5.49
N ALA A 183 -0.49 -8.26 6.76
CA ALA A 183 -1.67 -9.02 7.15
C ALA A 183 -2.97 -8.25 6.91
N GLY A 184 -2.99 -6.95 7.23
CA GLY A 184 -4.13 -6.06 6.95
C GLY A 184 -4.39 -5.91 5.46
N ILE A 185 -3.34 -5.75 4.65
CA ILE A 185 -3.46 -5.71 3.19
C ILE A 185 -4.04 -7.03 2.67
N PHE A 186 -3.54 -8.18 3.14
CA PHE A 186 -4.08 -9.48 2.73
C PHE A 186 -5.59 -9.59 3.01
N ILE A 187 -6.05 -9.16 4.19
CA ILE A 187 -7.47 -9.19 4.55
C ILE A 187 -8.28 -8.31 3.60
N ALA A 188 -7.87 -7.05 3.41
CA ALA A 188 -8.61 -6.11 2.58
C ALA A 188 -8.59 -6.49 1.10
N VAL A 189 -7.46 -6.98 0.58
CA VAL A 189 -7.35 -7.46 -0.80
C VAL A 189 -8.16 -8.72 -1.03
N THR A 190 -8.16 -9.65 -0.09
CA THR A 190 -9.00 -10.86 -0.18
C THR A 190 -10.48 -10.49 -0.26
N ASP A 191 -10.96 -9.59 0.60
CA ASP A 191 -12.33 -9.08 0.58
C ASP A 191 -12.66 -8.41 -0.76
N LEU A 192 -11.79 -7.51 -1.21
CA LEU A 192 -11.92 -6.79 -2.49
C LEU A 192 -11.98 -7.75 -3.69
N GLU A 193 -11.06 -8.71 -3.76
CA GLU A 193 -10.96 -9.64 -4.89
C GLU A 193 -12.14 -10.62 -4.95
N LEU A 194 -12.55 -11.14 -3.81
CA LEU A 194 -13.73 -12.00 -3.72
C LEU A 194 -14.99 -11.23 -4.13
N ALA A 195 -15.19 -10.01 -3.63
CA ALA A 195 -16.35 -9.19 -3.98
C ALA A 195 -16.30 -8.78 -5.46
N GLY A 196 -15.16 -8.33 -5.98
CA GLY A 196 -15.02 -7.86 -7.36
C GLY A 196 -15.31 -8.95 -8.39
N THR A 197 -14.79 -10.16 -8.16
CA THR A 197 -15.06 -11.30 -9.04
C THR A 197 -16.47 -11.88 -8.85
N LEU A 198 -17.00 -11.88 -7.62
CA LEU A 198 -18.36 -12.33 -7.32
C LEU A 198 -19.42 -11.45 -8.00
N PHE A 199 -19.24 -10.12 -7.94
CA PHE A 199 -20.18 -9.16 -8.52
C PHE A 199 -19.88 -8.83 -9.99
N GLY A 200 -18.79 -9.37 -10.55
CA GLY A 200 -18.44 -9.23 -11.98
C GLY A 200 -17.88 -7.86 -12.34
N ALA A 201 -17.30 -7.13 -11.37
CA ALA A 201 -16.58 -5.89 -11.64
C ALA A 201 -15.30 -6.15 -12.48
N TRP A 202 -14.65 -7.27 -12.23
CA TRP A 202 -13.58 -7.79 -13.09
C TRP A 202 -13.57 -9.32 -13.11
N THR A 203 -12.86 -9.87 -14.09
CA THR A 203 -12.69 -11.32 -14.25
C THR A 203 -11.25 -11.64 -14.61
N TRP A 204 -10.63 -12.54 -13.84
CA TRP A 204 -9.32 -13.09 -14.16
C TRP A 204 -9.40 -14.10 -15.29
N LEU A 205 -8.43 -14.06 -16.21
CA LEU A 205 -8.35 -15.04 -17.28
C LEU A 205 -8.15 -16.45 -16.73
N PRO A 206 -8.70 -17.48 -17.38
CA PRO A 206 -8.45 -18.88 -17.00
C PRO A 206 -6.99 -19.30 -17.10
N LYS A 207 -6.23 -18.63 -17.95
CA LYS A 207 -4.77 -18.77 -18.10
C LYS A 207 -4.14 -17.40 -18.23
N THR A 208 -3.00 -17.21 -17.55
CA THR A 208 -2.24 -15.97 -17.66
C THR A 208 -1.71 -15.78 -19.08
N PRO A 209 -1.72 -14.55 -19.61
CA PRO A 209 -1.00 -14.23 -20.83
C PRO A 209 0.49 -14.58 -20.70
N TRP A 210 1.19 -14.77 -21.80
CA TRP A 210 2.62 -15.05 -21.95
C TRP A 210 3.07 -16.41 -21.38
N PHE A 211 2.76 -16.72 -20.11
CA PHE A 211 3.21 -17.97 -19.46
C PHE A 211 2.19 -19.10 -19.48
N HIS A 212 0.93 -18.82 -19.88
CA HIS A 212 -0.18 -19.79 -19.95
C HIS A 212 -0.44 -20.58 -18.65
N VAL A 213 -0.10 -19.99 -17.49
CA VAL A 213 -0.36 -20.57 -16.18
C VAL A 213 -1.85 -20.47 -15.85
N THR A 214 -2.45 -21.55 -15.39
CA THR A 214 -3.87 -21.57 -15.00
C THR A 214 -4.11 -20.69 -13.77
N SER A 215 -5.25 -20.01 -13.74
CA SER A 215 -5.57 -19.01 -12.75
C SER A 215 -6.97 -19.19 -12.16
N GLY A 216 -7.08 -19.00 -10.86
CA GLY A 216 -8.37 -18.83 -10.16
C GLY A 216 -9.09 -17.56 -10.57
N ASN A 217 -10.30 -17.38 -10.03
CA ASN A 217 -11.07 -16.15 -10.19
C ASN A 217 -11.78 -15.82 -8.87
N PRO A 218 -11.11 -15.10 -7.96
CA PRO A 218 -9.74 -14.55 -8.07
C PRO A 218 -8.64 -15.58 -7.83
N PRO A 219 -7.35 -15.24 -8.15
CA PRO A 219 -6.19 -16.05 -7.75
C PRO A 219 -6.01 -16.02 -6.22
N SER A 220 -5.71 -17.17 -5.61
CA SER A 220 -5.77 -17.38 -4.17
C SER A 220 -4.81 -16.54 -3.33
N ALA A 221 -3.62 -16.24 -3.81
CA ALA A 221 -2.64 -15.44 -3.06
C ALA A 221 -2.30 -14.12 -3.80
N VAL A 222 -3.29 -13.51 -4.45
CA VAL A 222 -3.15 -12.23 -5.18
C VAL A 222 -2.58 -11.11 -4.30
N ALA A 223 -2.76 -11.17 -2.98
CA ALA A 223 -2.07 -10.29 -2.03
C ALA A 223 -0.53 -10.33 -2.14
N GLY A 224 0.04 -11.41 -2.72
CA GLY A 224 1.46 -11.46 -3.06
C GLY A 224 1.86 -10.42 -4.11
N GLY A 225 0.99 -10.15 -5.08
CA GLY A 225 1.16 -9.04 -6.04
C GLY A 225 1.18 -7.69 -5.34
N TYR A 226 0.33 -7.49 -4.34
CA TYR A 226 0.33 -6.28 -3.51
C TYR A 226 1.62 -6.10 -2.70
N ALA A 227 2.33 -7.17 -2.33
CA ALA A 227 3.65 -7.05 -1.71
C ALA A 227 4.67 -6.36 -2.64
N VAL A 228 4.54 -6.51 -3.96
CA VAL A 228 5.36 -5.78 -4.95
C VAL A 228 4.98 -4.30 -4.98
N ILE A 229 3.68 -3.99 -4.95
CA ILE A 229 3.18 -2.61 -4.85
C ILE A 229 3.73 -1.96 -3.58
N ASP A 230 3.62 -2.63 -2.44
CA ASP A 230 4.13 -2.16 -1.14
C ASP A 230 5.63 -1.92 -1.17
N GLY A 231 6.40 -2.86 -1.70
CA GLY A 231 7.84 -2.71 -1.86
C GLY A 231 8.19 -1.49 -2.70
N SER A 232 7.47 -1.25 -3.79
CA SER A 232 7.63 -0.10 -4.67
C SER A 232 7.30 1.21 -3.96
N VAL A 233 6.21 1.26 -3.18
CA VAL A 233 5.82 2.44 -2.40
C VAL A 233 6.85 2.74 -1.29
N LEU A 234 7.29 1.71 -0.56
CA LEU A 234 8.31 1.87 0.49
C LEU A 234 9.63 2.37 -0.07
N LEU A 235 10.05 1.84 -1.22
CA LEU A 235 11.25 2.31 -1.93
C LEU A 235 11.11 3.78 -2.34
N LEU A 236 9.98 4.17 -2.89
CA LEU A 236 9.70 5.55 -3.29
C LEU A 236 9.74 6.51 -2.09
N VAL A 237 9.11 6.14 -0.97
CA VAL A 237 9.17 6.92 0.28
C VAL A 237 10.61 7.08 0.76
N ALA A 238 11.41 6.01 0.74
CA ALA A 238 12.81 6.06 1.13
C ALA A 238 13.64 6.98 0.23
N LEU A 239 13.42 6.92 -1.08
CA LEU A 239 14.08 7.79 -2.06
C LEU A 239 13.73 9.26 -1.84
N LEU A 240 12.46 9.59 -1.72
CA LEU A 240 11.99 10.97 -1.51
C LEU A 240 12.53 11.56 -0.20
N THR A 241 12.54 10.78 0.87
CA THR A 241 13.09 11.24 2.16
C THR A 241 14.59 11.44 2.10
N SER A 242 15.33 10.59 1.39
CA SER A 242 16.78 10.72 1.21
C SER A 242 17.17 11.95 0.39
N LEU A 243 16.41 12.24 -0.68
CA LEU A 243 16.62 13.42 -1.53
C LEU A 243 16.30 14.72 -0.77
N GLY A 244 15.18 14.75 -0.01
CA GLY A 244 14.83 15.89 0.84
C GLY A 244 15.91 16.19 1.89
N GLY A 245 16.45 15.17 2.54
CA GLY A 245 17.55 15.32 3.50
C GLY A 245 18.84 15.86 2.88
N ARG A 246 19.15 15.48 1.64
CA ARG A 246 20.31 16.02 0.89
C ARG A 246 20.11 17.48 0.48
N ALA A 247 18.91 17.85 0.04
CA ALA A 247 18.58 19.23 -0.33
C ALA A 247 18.71 20.18 0.86
N VAL A 248 18.16 19.80 2.04
CA VAL A 248 18.29 20.59 3.27
C VAL A 248 19.74 20.76 3.71
N ARG A 249 20.57 19.72 3.61
CA ARG A 249 22.01 19.82 3.92
C ARG A 249 22.75 20.72 2.93
N ALA A 250 22.44 20.64 1.64
CA ALA A 250 23.06 21.49 0.61
C ALA A 250 22.75 22.97 0.83
N THR A 251 21.51 23.31 1.18
CA THR A 251 21.12 24.70 1.49
C THR A 251 21.74 25.21 2.78
N SER A 252 21.89 24.37 3.81
CA SER A 252 22.56 24.77 5.06
C SER A 252 24.07 25.04 4.87
N LEU A 253 24.74 24.25 4.03
CA LEU A 253 26.16 24.44 3.70
C LEU A 253 26.38 25.70 2.84
N ALA A 254 25.49 25.96 1.88
CA ALA A 254 25.54 27.19 1.07
C ALA A 254 25.32 28.46 1.91
N GLY A 255 24.42 28.41 2.89
CA GLY A 255 24.16 29.51 3.83
C GLY A 255 25.32 29.79 4.80
N SER A 256 26.07 28.75 5.19
CA SER A 256 27.25 28.93 6.08
C SER A 256 28.50 29.48 5.37
N SER A 257 28.64 29.29 4.04
CA SER A 257 29.77 29.81 3.28
C SER A 257 29.64 31.29 2.92
N SER A 258 28.45 31.89 3.03
CA SER A 258 28.23 33.33 2.78
C SER A 258 28.46 34.22 3.99
N ALA A 259 28.68 33.66 5.18
CA ALA A 259 29.09 34.42 6.36
C ALA A 259 30.60 34.62 6.37
N SER A 260 31.11 35.53 5.49
CA SER A 260 32.50 36.01 5.54
C SER A 260 32.74 36.72 6.87
N PRO A 261 33.80 36.40 7.63
CA PRO A 261 34.07 37.12 8.87
C PRO A 261 34.39 38.56 8.53
N ALA A 262 33.67 39.50 9.18
CA ALA A 262 33.98 40.91 9.10
C ALA A 262 35.42 41.15 9.55
N PRO A 263 36.21 42.01 8.87
CA PRO A 263 37.58 42.27 9.26
C PRO A 263 37.65 42.84 10.67
N SER A 264 38.39 42.14 11.54
CA SER A 264 38.67 42.54 12.90
C SER A 264 39.38 43.93 12.94
N ALA A 265 38.68 44.94 13.37
CA ALA A 265 39.25 46.29 13.68
C ALA A 265 40.02 46.25 15.01
N ALA A 266 41.14 45.49 15.01
CA ALA A 266 42.11 45.47 16.13
C ALA A 266 43.48 45.87 15.66
N GLY A 267 43.67 47.18 15.41
CA GLY A 267 44.97 47.70 14.96
C GLY A 267 45.11 49.21 15.00
N ALA A 268 44.60 49.91 16.02
CA ALA A 268 44.87 51.35 16.19
C ALA A 268 44.67 51.80 17.64
N ARG A 269 45.60 51.45 18.53
CA ARG A 269 45.87 52.20 19.80
C ARG A 269 47.14 51.67 20.46
N ARG A 270 48.32 52.09 19.97
CA ARG A 270 49.55 52.21 20.75
C ARG A 270 50.50 53.22 20.07
N ALA A 271 50.30 54.47 20.37
CA ALA A 271 51.36 55.49 20.29
C ALA A 271 50.87 56.78 20.92
N SER A 272 51.01 56.95 22.24
CA SER A 272 51.30 58.26 22.86
C SER A 272 51.30 58.12 24.38
N ALA A 273 52.42 57.83 24.97
CA ALA A 273 52.73 58.22 26.35
C ALA A 273 54.23 58.10 26.56
N ARG A 274 54.98 59.14 26.13
CA ARG A 274 56.27 59.56 26.72
C ARG A 274 56.43 61.07 26.48
N ARG A 275 56.02 61.88 27.46
CA ARG A 275 56.74 62.98 28.09
C ARG A 275 55.90 63.47 29.23
#